data_b19fb3c90fbe97ea5bb9967bf939fd28
#
_entry.id   b19fb3c90fbe97ea5bb9967bf939fd28
#
_cell.length_a   1.000
_cell.length_b   1.000
_cell.length_c   1.000
_cell.angle_alpha   90.00
_cell.angle_beta   90.00
_cell.angle_gamma   90.00
#
_symmetry.space_group_name_H-M   'P 1'
#
loop_
_entity.id
_entity.type
_entity.pdbx_description
1 polymer ?
#
loop_
_entity_poly.entity_id
_entity_poly.type
_entity_poly.pdbx_seq_one_letter_code
_entity_poly.pdbx_strand_id
1 'polypeptide(L)'
;VEKRFGHFFSQVKWLNMGGGHLMTHKDYDEDELIRILRDFRARYPHLRVILEPGSAFTWDTGCLVATVEDKVSNGGVNTLMLNVSFACHMPDCLEMPYKPAILGTHEPGEGEKRWRMGGNSCLAGDFYGDWAFDGGREPQVGDRIVFRDMIHYTMVKTTMFNGVTHPSIMIYSPSSGFRLVRKFGYEDYKGRMS
;
A
#
# COMPACT_ATOMS: atom_id res chain seq x y z
N VAL A 1 3.10 2.69 28.68
CA VAL A 1 3.19 4.14 28.92
C VAL A 1 2.73 4.43 30.34
N GLU A 2 1.50 4.15 30.72
CA GLU A 2 0.87 4.48 32.00
C GLU A 2 1.71 4.02 33.19
N LYS A 3 2.18 2.77 33.19
CA LYS A 3 3.02 2.20 34.27
C LYS A 3 4.35 2.96 34.51
N ARG A 4 4.93 3.54 33.44
CA ARG A 4 6.23 4.24 33.53
C ARG A 4 6.11 5.74 33.66
N PHE A 5 5.08 6.33 33.05
CA PHE A 5 4.94 7.78 32.89
C PHE A 5 3.66 8.35 33.50
N GLY A 6 2.82 7.52 34.13
CA GLY A 6 1.56 7.96 34.73
C GLY A 6 1.70 9.10 35.75
N HIS A 7 2.82 9.18 36.43
CA HIS A 7 3.10 10.27 37.37
C HIS A 7 3.25 11.64 36.72
N PHE A 8 3.50 11.71 35.40
CA PHE A 8 3.52 12.97 34.66
C PHE A 8 2.15 13.40 34.16
N PHE A 9 1.14 12.51 34.20
CA PHE A 9 -0.16 12.81 33.61
C PHE A 9 -0.88 13.99 34.25
N SER A 10 -0.61 14.28 35.52
CA SER A 10 -1.11 15.48 36.19
C SER A 10 -0.50 16.80 35.67
N GLN A 11 0.63 16.72 34.96
CA GLN A 11 1.39 17.89 34.47
C GLN A 11 1.12 18.21 33.01
N VAL A 12 0.38 17.34 32.30
CA VAL A 12 0.10 17.47 30.86
C VAL A 12 -1.39 17.65 30.61
N LYS A 13 -1.75 18.32 29.51
CA LYS A 13 -3.13 18.60 29.13
C LYS A 13 -3.69 17.59 28.12
N TRP A 14 -2.82 16.87 27.44
CA TRP A 14 -3.20 15.88 26.42
C TRP A 14 -2.19 14.74 26.36
N LEU A 15 -2.65 13.62 25.88
CA LEU A 15 -1.83 12.44 25.56
C LEU A 15 -2.14 12.03 24.12
N ASN A 16 -1.11 12.03 23.29
CA ASN A 16 -1.19 11.48 21.94
C ASN A 16 -0.77 10.00 21.98
N MET A 17 -1.67 9.11 21.61
CA MET A 17 -1.43 7.66 21.55
C MET A 17 -0.95 7.19 20.18
N GLY A 18 -0.73 8.11 19.25
CA GLY A 18 -0.20 7.83 17.91
C GLY A 18 -1.21 7.23 16.95
N GLY A 19 -0.67 6.65 15.88
CA GLY A 19 -1.42 6.00 14.82
C GLY A 19 -1.39 4.47 14.91
N GLY A 20 -1.65 3.81 13.77
CA GLY A 20 -1.65 2.34 13.65
C GLY A 20 -2.97 1.68 14.06
N HIS A 21 -3.97 2.45 14.45
CA HIS A 21 -5.32 1.96 14.76
C HIS A 21 -6.09 1.77 13.45
N LEU A 22 -6.11 0.56 12.91
CA LEU A 22 -6.78 0.22 11.64
C LEU A 22 -8.29 -0.03 11.85
N MET A 23 -8.99 0.92 12.45
CA MET A 23 -10.38 0.78 12.88
C MET A 23 -11.39 0.58 11.75
N THR A 24 -10.99 0.73 10.50
CA THR A 24 -11.81 0.41 9.32
C THR A 24 -11.52 -0.97 8.74
N HIS A 25 -10.53 -1.68 9.30
CA HIS A 25 -10.20 -3.05 8.88
C HIS A 25 -11.18 -4.03 9.52
N LYS A 26 -11.72 -4.96 8.72
CA LYS A 26 -12.76 -5.93 9.14
C LYS A 26 -12.42 -6.79 10.36
N ASP A 27 -11.12 -7.02 10.59
CA ASP A 27 -10.63 -7.85 11.69
C ASP A 27 -10.14 -6.99 12.89
N TYR A 28 -10.43 -5.69 12.88
CA TYR A 28 -10.06 -4.80 13.98
C TYR A 28 -11.13 -4.82 15.07
N ASP A 29 -10.73 -4.96 16.33
CA ASP A 29 -11.63 -4.94 17.48
C ASP A 29 -11.90 -3.49 17.92
N GLU A 30 -12.94 -2.87 17.34
CA GLU A 30 -13.34 -1.51 17.65
C GLU A 30 -13.89 -1.39 19.06
N ASP A 31 -14.63 -2.40 19.54
CA ASP A 31 -15.23 -2.40 20.88
C ASP A 31 -14.16 -2.40 21.96
N GLU A 32 -13.07 -3.16 21.75
CA GLU A 32 -11.93 -3.17 22.66
C GLU A 32 -11.22 -1.80 22.67
N LEU A 33 -11.01 -1.17 21.52
CA LEU A 33 -10.47 0.18 21.46
C LEU A 33 -11.34 1.18 22.24
N ILE A 34 -12.65 1.16 22.00
CA ILE A 34 -13.61 2.03 22.68
C ILE A 34 -13.58 1.79 24.19
N ARG A 35 -13.55 0.54 24.62
CA ARG A 35 -13.44 0.16 26.04
C ARG A 35 -12.19 0.74 26.68
N ILE A 36 -11.02 0.53 26.07
CA ILE A 36 -9.73 1.03 26.56
C ILE A 36 -9.75 2.55 26.69
N LEU A 37 -10.25 3.25 25.67
CA LEU A 37 -10.31 4.71 25.68
C LEU A 37 -11.27 5.26 26.74
N ARG A 38 -12.42 4.61 26.94
CA ARG A 38 -13.37 4.98 28.01
C ARG A 38 -12.75 4.80 29.39
N ASP A 39 -12.14 3.64 29.62
CA ASP A 39 -11.48 3.33 30.91
C ASP A 39 -10.33 4.31 31.18
N PHE A 40 -9.54 4.63 30.17
CA PHE A 40 -8.46 5.61 30.30
C PHE A 40 -8.99 7.01 30.63
N ARG A 41 -10.01 7.47 29.93
CA ARG A 41 -10.63 8.79 30.18
C ARG A 41 -11.31 8.85 31.55
N ALA A 42 -11.86 7.76 32.05
CA ALA A 42 -12.44 7.70 33.40
C ALA A 42 -11.36 7.88 34.48
N ARG A 43 -10.17 7.31 34.28
CA ARG A 43 -9.04 7.47 35.21
C ARG A 43 -8.36 8.85 35.11
N TYR A 44 -8.36 9.45 33.93
CA TYR A 44 -7.68 10.73 33.67
C TYR A 44 -8.60 11.71 32.95
N PRO A 45 -9.68 12.19 33.61
CA PRO A 45 -10.70 13.02 32.97
C PRO A 45 -10.21 14.39 32.49
N HIS A 46 -9.09 14.86 33.02
CA HIS A 46 -8.45 16.12 32.62
C HIS A 46 -7.62 16.00 31.34
N LEU A 47 -7.28 14.76 30.92
CA LEU A 47 -6.47 14.54 29.72
C LEU A 47 -7.32 14.48 28.46
N ARG A 48 -6.95 15.28 27.48
CA ARG A 48 -7.41 15.09 26.09
C ARG A 48 -6.63 13.96 25.45
N VAL A 49 -7.32 12.94 24.98
CA VAL A 49 -6.71 11.86 24.19
C VAL A 49 -6.75 12.23 22.71
N ILE A 50 -5.61 12.03 22.04
CA ILE A 50 -5.45 12.24 20.59
C ILE A 50 -5.01 10.90 19.99
N LEU A 51 -5.62 10.52 18.87
CA LEU A 51 -5.22 9.41 18.01
C LEU A 51 -4.87 9.97 16.63
N GLU A 52 -3.95 9.32 15.91
CA GLU A 52 -3.51 9.73 14.57
C GLU A 52 -3.66 8.57 13.56
N PRO A 53 -4.86 7.99 13.40
CA PRO A 53 -5.06 6.88 12.46
C PRO A 53 -4.97 7.39 11.03
N GLY A 54 -3.87 7.09 10.33
CA GLY A 54 -3.67 7.46 8.92
C GLY A 54 -4.30 6.46 7.96
N SER A 55 -3.73 5.26 7.87
CA SER A 55 -4.13 4.20 6.92
C SER A 55 -5.59 3.78 7.08
N ALA A 56 -6.16 3.87 8.28
CA ALA A 56 -7.56 3.55 8.53
C ALA A 56 -8.54 4.34 7.67
N PHE A 57 -8.23 5.61 7.34
CA PHE A 57 -9.09 6.45 6.50
C PHE A 57 -9.05 6.11 5.02
N THR A 58 -8.00 5.45 4.56
CA THR A 58 -7.78 5.13 3.15
C THR A 58 -7.72 3.63 2.87
N TRP A 59 -7.98 2.82 3.89
CA TRP A 59 -7.94 1.37 3.79
C TRP A 59 -8.93 0.87 2.74
N ASP A 60 -8.44 0.04 1.80
CA ASP A 60 -9.19 -0.59 0.69
C ASP A 60 -10.01 0.40 -0.17
N THR A 61 -9.55 1.66 -0.26
CA THR A 61 -10.24 2.71 -1.04
C THR A 61 -9.71 2.89 -2.45
N GLY A 62 -8.65 2.19 -2.82
CA GLY A 62 -8.11 2.25 -4.17
C GLY A 62 -7.03 1.23 -4.45
N CYS A 63 -6.67 1.14 -5.72
CA CYS A 63 -5.72 0.17 -6.23
C CYS A 63 -4.75 0.80 -7.22
N LEU A 64 -3.60 0.13 -7.42
CA LEU A 64 -2.68 0.41 -8.50
C LEU A 64 -2.92 -0.61 -9.62
N VAL A 65 -3.20 -0.12 -10.83
CA VAL A 65 -3.38 -0.96 -12.01
C VAL A 65 -2.12 -0.89 -12.86
N ALA A 66 -1.48 -2.03 -13.07
CA ALA A 66 -0.34 -2.20 -13.95
C ALA A 66 -0.72 -3.00 -15.20
N THR A 67 0.12 -2.94 -16.22
CA THR A 67 0.05 -3.77 -17.42
C THR A 67 1.28 -4.67 -17.48
N VAL A 68 1.10 -5.92 -17.87
CA VAL A 68 2.20 -6.82 -18.20
C VAL A 68 2.80 -6.39 -19.54
N GLU A 69 4.04 -5.96 -19.52
CA GLU A 69 4.78 -5.52 -20.73
C GLU A 69 5.59 -6.68 -21.32
N ASP A 70 6.07 -7.59 -20.49
CA ASP A 70 6.85 -8.76 -20.95
C ASP A 70 6.77 -9.90 -19.95
N LYS A 71 7.14 -11.10 -20.42
CA LYS A 71 7.22 -12.35 -19.63
C LYS A 71 8.61 -12.93 -19.80
N VAL A 72 9.34 -13.04 -18.72
CA VAL A 72 10.70 -13.60 -18.70
C VAL A 72 10.75 -14.87 -17.86
N SER A 73 11.43 -15.88 -18.35
CA SER A 73 11.72 -17.11 -17.59
C SER A 73 13.23 -17.32 -17.58
N ASN A 74 13.83 -17.25 -16.39
CA ASN A 74 15.26 -17.42 -16.23
C ASN A 74 15.57 -18.15 -14.91
N GLY A 75 16.45 -19.16 -14.98
CA GLY A 75 16.86 -19.92 -13.80
C GLY A 75 15.70 -20.56 -13.02
N GLY A 76 14.62 -20.95 -13.71
CA GLY A 76 13.41 -21.52 -13.09
C GLY A 76 12.45 -20.49 -12.47
N VAL A 77 12.75 -19.21 -12.58
CA VAL A 77 11.88 -18.11 -12.11
C VAL A 77 11.12 -17.52 -13.30
N ASN A 78 9.79 -17.53 -13.22
CA ASN A 78 8.93 -16.82 -14.18
C ASN A 78 8.61 -15.43 -13.64
N THR A 79 8.88 -14.39 -14.41
CA THR A 79 8.68 -13.00 -14.03
C THR A 79 7.77 -12.31 -15.03
N LEU A 80 6.79 -11.57 -14.54
CA LEU A 80 6.00 -10.63 -15.31
C LEU A 80 6.64 -9.25 -15.15
N MET A 81 7.12 -8.68 -16.24
CA MET A 81 7.63 -7.32 -16.27
C MET A 81 6.45 -6.35 -16.42
N LEU A 82 6.31 -5.45 -15.46
CA LEU A 82 5.16 -4.53 -15.38
C LEU A 82 5.57 -3.11 -15.78
N ASN A 83 4.62 -2.31 -16.27
CA ASN A 83 4.80 -0.88 -16.50
C ASN A 83 4.73 -0.01 -15.24
N VAL A 84 4.96 -0.60 -14.09
CA VAL A 84 5.13 0.07 -12.79
C VAL A 84 6.41 -0.40 -12.14
N SER A 85 6.83 0.26 -11.08
CA SER A 85 8.02 -0.08 -10.32
C SER A 85 7.67 -0.24 -8.84
N PHE A 86 8.16 -1.28 -8.20
CA PHE A 86 8.04 -1.44 -6.75
C PHE A 86 8.83 -0.36 -6.03
N ALA A 87 10.07 -0.10 -6.48
CA ALA A 87 10.93 0.92 -5.88
C ALA A 87 10.36 2.34 -6.04
N CYS A 88 9.71 2.65 -7.15
CA CYS A 88 9.17 3.99 -7.42
C CYS A 88 7.73 4.19 -6.95
N HIS A 89 6.87 3.17 -7.09
CA HIS A 89 5.42 3.34 -6.95
C HIS A 89 4.85 2.57 -5.76
N MET A 90 5.55 1.57 -5.24
CA MET A 90 5.17 0.76 -4.09
C MET A 90 6.34 0.60 -3.11
N PRO A 91 7.09 1.68 -2.76
CA PRO A 91 8.30 1.54 -1.93
C PRO A 91 7.97 0.95 -0.55
N ASP A 92 6.77 1.17 -0.05
CA ASP A 92 6.33 0.64 1.24
C ASP A 92 6.31 -0.90 1.28
N CYS A 93 6.05 -1.55 0.14
CA CYS A 93 6.16 -3.01 0.03
C CYS A 93 7.59 -3.50 0.29
N LEU A 94 8.60 -2.69 -0.06
CA LEU A 94 10.02 -3.01 0.13
C LEU A 94 10.54 -2.57 1.51
N GLU A 95 10.11 -1.39 1.98
CA GLU A 95 10.57 -0.77 3.22
C GLU A 95 9.91 -1.39 4.47
N MET A 96 8.63 -1.72 4.38
CA MET A 96 7.82 -2.31 5.45
C MET A 96 7.48 -3.78 5.16
N PRO A 97 8.36 -4.57 4.62
CA PRO A 97 8.18 -5.73 3.76
C PRO A 97 6.85 -6.44 3.95
N TYR A 98 5.87 -6.10 3.12
CA TYR A 98 4.59 -6.78 3.04
C TYR A 98 4.24 -7.13 1.60
N LYS A 99 3.58 -8.26 1.41
CA LYS A 99 3.16 -8.72 0.10
C LYS A 99 1.79 -8.12 -0.23
N PRO A 100 1.68 -7.26 -1.26
CA PRO A 100 0.40 -6.68 -1.62
C PRO A 100 -0.52 -7.76 -2.20
N ALA A 101 -1.82 -7.65 -1.90
CA ALA A 101 -2.81 -8.50 -2.53
C ALA A 101 -3.01 -8.09 -4.01
N ILE A 102 -3.01 -9.08 -4.89
CA ILE A 102 -3.32 -8.90 -6.31
C ILE A 102 -4.65 -9.58 -6.61
N LEU A 103 -5.53 -8.89 -7.30
CA LEU A 103 -6.86 -9.41 -7.65
C LEU A 103 -6.73 -10.63 -8.58
N GLY A 104 -7.43 -11.71 -8.24
CA GLY A 104 -7.42 -12.96 -9.01
C GLY A 104 -6.13 -13.77 -8.84
N THR A 105 -5.47 -13.64 -7.69
CA THR A 105 -4.29 -14.43 -7.31
C THR A 105 -4.34 -14.86 -5.85
N HIS A 106 -3.49 -15.84 -5.53
CA HIS A 106 -3.28 -16.36 -4.17
C HIS A 106 -1.81 -16.68 -3.92
N GLU A 107 -1.49 -17.06 -2.68
CA GLU A 107 -0.17 -17.58 -2.32
C GLU A 107 0.07 -18.91 -3.03
N PRO A 108 1.22 -19.09 -3.76
CA PRO A 108 1.48 -20.30 -4.51
C PRO A 108 1.58 -21.52 -3.60
N GLY A 109 0.78 -22.53 -3.89
CA GLY A 109 0.88 -23.85 -3.29
C GLY A 109 2.05 -24.66 -3.85
N GLU A 110 2.21 -25.90 -3.33
CA GLU A 110 3.21 -26.84 -3.83
C GLU A 110 2.86 -27.28 -5.27
N GLY A 111 3.85 -27.17 -6.17
CA GLY A 111 3.68 -27.54 -7.59
C GLY A 111 2.92 -26.52 -8.45
N GLU A 112 2.37 -25.46 -7.88
CA GLU A 112 1.73 -24.40 -8.66
C GLU A 112 2.74 -23.53 -9.43
N LYS A 113 2.36 -23.10 -10.62
CA LYS A 113 3.15 -22.17 -11.42
C LYS A 113 3.19 -20.81 -10.74
N ARG A 114 4.40 -20.33 -10.47
CA ARG A 114 4.66 -19.07 -9.76
C ARG A 114 5.05 -17.98 -10.73
N TRP A 115 4.56 -16.79 -10.46
CA TRP A 115 4.88 -15.60 -11.22
C TRP A 115 5.35 -14.49 -10.29
N ARG A 116 6.60 -14.09 -10.48
CA ARG A 116 7.20 -12.93 -9.82
C ARG A 116 6.77 -11.66 -10.52
N MET A 117 6.54 -10.59 -9.78
CA MET A 117 6.27 -9.28 -10.36
C MET A 117 7.56 -8.47 -10.40
N GLY A 118 7.99 -8.07 -11.60
CA GLY A 118 9.16 -7.23 -11.85
C GLY A 118 8.74 -5.84 -12.28
N GLY A 119 9.46 -4.83 -11.78
CA GLY A 119 9.24 -3.43 -12.13
C GLY A 119 10.11 -2.98 -13.31
N ASN A 120 9.93 -1.73 -13.73
CA ASN A 120 10.56 -1.15 -14.92
C ASN A 120 11.64 -0.08 -14.63
N SER A 121 12.14 0.01 -13.40
CA SER A 121 13.11 1.04 -13.02
C SER A 121 14.58 0.71 -13.34
N CYS A 122 14.87 -0.44 -13.94
CA CYS A 122 16.22 -0.98 -14.14
C CYS A 122 17.00 -1.32 -12.86
N LEU A 123 16.43 -1.12 -11.68
CA LEU A 123 17.04 -1.52 -10.43
C LEU A 123 16.94 -3.05 -10.28
N ALA A 124 18.05 -3.72 -10.00
CA ALA A 124 18.08 -5.18 -9.85
C ALA A 124 17.13 -5.71 -8.75
N GLY A 125 16.86 -4.91 -7.72
CA GLY A 125 15.91 -5.21 -6.65
C GLY A 125 14.46 -4.76 -6.90
N ASP A 126 14.15 -4.25 -8.11
CA ASP A 126 12.80 -3.76 -8.44
C ASP A 126 11.86 -4.91 -8.80
N PHE A 127 11.65 -5.80 -7.87
CA PHE A 127 10.71 -6.90 -7.97
C PHE A 127 10.15 -7.25 -6.60
N TYR A 128 9.03 -7.95 -6.57
CA TYR A 128 8.45 -8.45 -5.33
C TYR A 128 7.70 -9.76 -5.53
N GLY A 129 7.74 -10.59 -4.47
CA GLY A 129 6.92 -11.76 -4.23
C GLY A 129 6.78 -12.74 -5.40
N ASP A 130 6.04 -13.78 -5.16
CA ASP A 130 5.59 -14.75 -6.16
C ASP A 130 4.10 -15.00 -5.93
N TRP A 131 3.29 -15.05 -7.00
CA TRP A 131 1.85 -15.30 -6.94
C TRP A 131 1.47 -16.45 -7.88
N ALA A 132 0.44 -17.21 -7.50
CA ALA A 132 -0.28 -18.10 -8.41
C ALA A 132 -1.58 -17.43 -8.84
N PHE A 133 -1.95 -17.58 -10.11
CA PHE A 133 -3.20 -17.04 -10.63
C PHE A 133 -4.35 -18.04 -10.43
N ASP A 134 -5.50 -17.54 -10.01
CA ASP A 134 -6.68 -18.33 -9.73
C ASP A 134 -7.08 -19.18 -10.95
N GLY A 135 -7.48 -20.44 -10.68
CA GLY A 135 -7.81 -21.41 -11.72
C GLY A 135 -6.65 -21.84 -12.62
N GLY A 136 -5.39 -21.60 -12.19
CA GLY A 136 -4.20 -21.93 -12.99
C GLY A 136 -4.04 -21.05 -14.24
N ARG A 137 -4.69 -19.88 -14.29
CA ARG A 137 -4.61 -18.97 -15.44
C ARG A 137 -3.16 -18.57 -15.69
N GLU A 138 -2.76 -18.65 -16.95
CA GLU A 138 -1.45 -18.13 -17.37
C GLU A 138 -1.59 -16.66 -17.83
N PRO A 139 -0.91 -15.70 -17.14
CA PRO A 139 -0.96 -14.30 -17.53
C PRO A 139 -0.28 -14.08 -18.88
N GLN A 140 -0.78 -13.10 -19.64
CA GLN A 140 -0.29 -12.72 -20.95
C GLN A 140 0.21 -11.28 -20.98
N VAL A 141 1.08 -10.95 -21.94
CA VAL A 141 1.45 -9.56 -22.24
C VAL A 141 0.16 -8.78 -22.58
N GLY A 142 0.02 -7.60 -22.02
CA GLY A 142 -1.18 -6.77 -22.11
C GLY A 142 -2.21 -7.00 -20.98
N ASP A 143 -2.09 -8.07 -20.21
CA ASP A 143 -2.97 -8.31 -19.05
C ASP A 143 -2.83 -7.20 -18.00
N ARG A 144 -3.93 -6.93 -17.31
CA ARG A 144 -3.95 -6.01 -16.17
C ARG A 144 -3.67 -6.74 -14.87
N ILE A 145 -2.74 -6.22 -14.10
CA ILE A 145 -2.42 -6.62 -12.73
C ILE A 145 -2.95 -5.54 -11.80
N VAL A 146 -3.83 -5.90 -10.88
CA VAL A 146 -4.49 -4.97 -9.96
C VAL A 146 -3.99 -5.23 -8.55
N PHE A 147 -3.09 -4.38 -8.08
CA PHE A 147 -2.62 -4.36 -6.70
C PHE A 147 -3.66 -3.65 -5.83
N ARG A 148 -4.18 -4.32 -4.82
CA ARG A 148 -5.17 -3.77 -3.90
C ARG A 148 -4.53 -2.88 -2.84
N ASP A 149 -5.34 -1.99 -2.30
CA ASP A 149 -4.98 -1.13 -1.17
C ASP A 149 -3.71 -0.28 -1.40
N MET A 150 -3.67 0.43 -2.56
CA MET A 150 -2.52 1.20 -3.03
C MET A 150 -2.77 2.73 -2.99
N ILE A 151 -3.39 3.26 -1.92
CA ILE A 151 -3.70 4.69 -1.80
C ILE A 151 -2.83 5.42 -0.79
N HIS A 152 -2.57 4.83 0.38
CA HIS A 152 -1.87 5.50 1.47
C HIS A 152 -0.36 5.70 1.19
N TYR A 153 0.54 5.06 1.92
CA TYR A 153 2.00 5.28 1.79
C TYR A 153 2.55 4.91 0.41
N THR A 154 1.94 3.96 -0.27
CA THR A 154 2.33 3.60 -1.64
C THR A 154 2.14 4.76 -2.61
N MET A 155 1.12 5.60 -2.43
CA MET A 155 0.87 6.75 -3.29
C MET A 155 1.71 7.97 -2.91
N VAL A 156 1.86 8.28 -1.61
CA VAL A 156 2.53 9.51 -1.16
C VAL A 156 4.06 9.40 -1.10
N LYS A 157 4.61 8.18 -1.08
CA LYS A 157 6.06 7.92 -1.10
C LYS A 157 6.65 7.74 -2.50
N THR A 158 5.86 7.93 -3.56
CA THR A 158 6.30 7.68 -4.94
C THR A 158 7.47 8.55 -5.35
N THR A 159 8.34 7.99 -6.20
CA THR A 159 9.49 8.66 -6.79
C THR A 159 9.48 8.49 -8.30
N MET A 160 10.32 9.26 -8.99
CA MET A 160 10.56 9.14 -10.43
C MET A 160 12.00 8.67 -10.70
N PHE A 161 12.53 7.80 -9.87
CA PHE A 161 13.86 7.25 -10.03
C PHE A 161 14.05 6.64 -11.42
N ASN A 162 15.19 6.91 -12.03
CA ASN A 162 15.53 6.54 -13.41
C ASN A 162 14.55 7.05 -14.47
N GLY A 163 13.79 8.11 -14.18
CA GLY A 163 12.82 8.69 -15.11
C GLY A 163 11.52 7.90 -15.22
N VAL A 164 11.26 6.94 -14.33
CA VAL A 164 10.00 6.20 -14.31
C VAL A 164 8.86 7.17 -13.99
N THR A 165 7.89 7.27 -14.89
CA THR A 165 6.76 8.18 -14.74
C THR A 165 5.79 7.70 -13.67
N HIS A 166 5.31 8.60 -12.81
CA HIS A 166 4.26 8.27 -11.86
C HIS A 166 3.00 7.72 -12.53
N PRO A 167 2.31 6.75 -11.91
CA PRO A 167 0.99 6.32 -12.36
C PRO A 167 0.00 7.47 -12.43
N SER A 168 -0.85 7.49 -13.44
CA SER A 168 -1.94 8.46 -13.51
C SER A 168 -2.92 8.26 -12.36
N ILE A 169 -3.47 9.37 -11.86
CA ILE A 169 -4.46 9.34 -10.79
C ILE A 169 -5.85 9.40 -11.40
N MET A 170 -6.69 8.43 -11.08
CA MET A 170 -8.08 8.35 -11.52
C MET A 170 -9.02 8.19 -10.32
N ILE A 171 -10.22 8.72 -10.43
CA ILE A 171 -11.30 8.48 -9.48
C ILE A 171 -12.38 7.68 -10.20
N TYR A 172 -12.88 6.64 -9.54
CA TYR A 172 -14.03 5.86 -9.99
C TYR A 172 -15.29 6.24 -9.21
N SER A 173 -16.40 6.39 -9.92
CA SER A 173 -17.73 6.53 -9.32
C SER A 173 -18.70 5.62 -10.06
N PRO A 174 -19.60 4.89 -9.35
CA PRO A 174 -20.61 4.06 -10.01
C PRO A 174 -21.51 4.82 -10.99
N SER A 175 -21.75 6.12 -10.72
CA SER A 175 -22.64 6.96 -11.55
C SER A 175 -21.95 7.56 -12.78
N SER A 176 -20.63 7.78 -12.75
CA SER A 176 -19.90 8.50 -13.83
C SER A 176 -18.71 7.71 -14.39
N GLY A 177 -18.40 6.53 -13.83
CA GLY A 177 -17.27 5.72 -14.24
C GLY A 177 -15.92 6.34 -13.83
N PHE A 178 -14.88 6.10 -14.62
CA PHE A 178 -13.53 6.61 -14.37
C PHE A 178 -13.37 8.04 -14.85
N ARG A 179 -12.81 8.90 -13.98
CA ARG A 179 -12.42 10.27 -14.30
C ARG A 179 -10.92 10.44 -14.05
N LEU A 180 -10.19 10.90 -15.06
CA LEU A 180 -8.77 11.25 -14.92
C LEU A 180 -8.64 12.51 -14.05
N VAL A 181 -7.87 12.43 -12.96
CA VAL A 181 -7.55 13.56 -12.09
C VAL A 181 -6.23 14.18 -12.48
N ARG A 182 -5.20 13.36 -12.67
CA ARG A 182 -3.86 13.81 -13.04
C ARG A 182 -3.16 12.77 -13.91
N LYS A 183 -2.49 13.25 -14.94
CA LYS A 183 -1.52 12.50 -15.73
C LYS A 183 -0.15 13.12 -15.50
N PHE A 184 0.86 12.28 -15.33
CA PHE A 184 2.25 12.69 -15.20
C PHE A 184 2.99 12.46 -16.50
N GLY A 185 4.06 13.24 -16.74
CA GLY A 185 4.87 13.14 -17.93
C GLY A 185 6.28 13.65 -17.72
N TYR A 186 6.99 13.87 -18.82
CA TYR A 186 8.39 14.31 -18.83
C TYR A 186 8.60 15.63 -18.07
N GLU A 187 7.68 16.58 -18.17
CA GLU A 187 7.82 17.89 -17.52
C GLU A 187 7.77 17.78 -15.98
N ASP A 188 7.04 16.82 -15.43
CA ASP A 188 7.05 16.54 -13.99
C ASP A 188 8.42 16.04 -13.53
N TYR A 189 9.08 15.20 -14.32
CA TYR A 189 10.43 14.71 -14.04
C TYR A 189 11.46 15.82 -14.18
N LYS A 190 11.44 16.55 -15.29
CA LYS A 190 12.36 17.65 -15.60
C LYS A 190 12.28 18.75 -14.54
N GLY A 191 11.07 19.20 -14.19
CA GLY A 191 10.86 20.25 -13.21
C GLY A 191 11.35 19.91 -11.80
N ARG A 192 11.56 18.62 -11.50
CA ARG A 192 12.16 18.16 -10.26
C ARG A 192 13.70 18.28 -10.27
N MET A 193 14.32 18.25 -11.44
CA MET A 193 15.78 18.23 -11.62
C MET A 193 16.39 19.63 -11.83
N SER A 194 15.57 20.65 -11.97
CA SER A 194 15.98 22.05 -12.26
C SER A 194 15.75 22.98 -11.08
#